data_6a985c5e02ba95ae0a6b5578335c5504
#
_entry.id   6a985c5e02ba95ae0a6b5578335c5504
#
_cell.length_a   1.000
_cell.length_b   1.000
_cell.length_c   1.000
_cell.angle_alpha   90.00
_cell.angle_beta   90.00
_cell.angle_gamma   90.00
#
_symmetry.space_group_name_H-M   'P 1'
#
loop_
_entity.id
_entity.type
_entity.pdbx_description
1 polymer ?
#
loop_
_entity_poly.entity_id
_entity_poly.type
_entity_poly.pdbx_seq_one_letter_code
_entity_poly.pdbx_strand_id
1 'polypeptide(L)'
;MIKTTVVGSYPIPDWLGAYPSEQALIDATRVVFKIQEDAGIDVVADGELYRFDINHPDTNGMIDYFVRPLANVRSQASRSDIAKFHGDRQMAFRAKPAGVVDGPIGEGTLNLATDYERARVLTKAAMKFTVTGPHMLSKTLLDNHYGDRAALCDAIADVLAQQVAEIYPEVVQIDEANIPGHPED
;
A
#
# COMPACT_ATOMS: atom_id res chain seq x y z
N MET A 1 -2.62 -21.84 21.42
CA MET A 1 -1.85 -22.27 20.24
C MET A 1 -1.31 -21.00 19.58
N ILE A 2 -0.06 -20.97 19.17
CA ILE A 2 0.53 -19.82 18.45
C ILE A 2 0.07 -19.93 17.00
N LYS A 3 -0.56 -18.85 16.45
CA LYS A 3 -0.90 -18.78 15.04
C LYS A 3 0.29 -18.29 14.22
N THR A 4 0.49 -18.85 13.03
CA THR A 4 1.54 -18.48 12.08
C THR A 4 0.96 -17.61 10.96
N THR A 5 1.75 -16.65 10.48
CA THR A 5 1.43 -15.82 9.32
C THR A 5 2.72 -15.37 8.62
N VAL A 6 2.62 -14.80 7.44
CA VAL A 6 3.74 -14.22 6.69
C VAL A 6 3.65 -12.70 6.68
N VAL A 7 4.77 -12.00 6.47
CA VAL A 7 4.82 -10.53 6.38
C VAL A 7 5.55 -10.14 5.10
N GLY A 8 5.04 -9.11 4.45
CA GLY A 8 5.60 -8.51 3.24
C GLY A 8 5.04 -9.07 1.94
N SER A 9 5.33 -8.34 0.87
CA SER A 9 4.92 -8.70 -0.48
C SER A 9 5.65 -9.94 -0.99
N TYR A 10 4.94 -10.76 -1.76
CA TYR A 10 5.53 -11.91 -2.44
C TYR A 10 6.32 -11.46 -3.68
N PRO A 11 7.47 -12.08 -3.99
CA PRO A 11 8.20 -11.78 -5.22
C PRO A 11 7.32 -11.95 -6.46
N ILE A 12 7.37 -10.98 -7.35
CA ILE A 12 6.59 -11.03 -8.60
C ILE A 12 7.14 -12.15 -9.47
N PRO A 13 6.32 -13.14 -9.85
CA PRO A 13 6.75 -14.20 -10.75
C PRO A 13 7.17 -13.64 -12.11
N ASP A 14 8.27 -14.14 -12.68
CA ASP A 14 8.79 -13.68 -13.98
C ASP A 14 7.75 -13.72 -15.10
N TRP A 15 6.89 -14.73 -15.09
CA TRP A 15 5.82 -14.87 -16.09
C TRP A 15 4.71 -13.83 -15.91
N LEU A 16 4.43 -13.36 -14.69
CA LEU A 16 3.49 -12.26 -14.45
C LEU A 16 4.09 -10.94 -14.97
N GLY A 17 5.38 -10.73 -14.75
CA GLY A 17 6.09 -9.56 -15.30
C GLY A 17 6.18 -9.58 -16.84
N ALA A 18 6.38 -10.75 -17.45
CA ALA A 18 6.53 -10.89 -18.89
C ALA A 18 5.20 -10.85 -19.67
N TYR A 19 4.13 -11.38 -19.09
CA TYR A 19 2.80 -11.49 -19.72
C TYR A 19 1.69 -11.07 -18.76
N PRO A 20 1.62 -9.77 -18.43
CA PRO A 20 0.65 -9.27 -17.46
C PRO A 20 -0.77 -9.35 -18.02
N SER A 21 -1.65 -9.90 -17.21
CA SER A 21 -3.09 -9.91 -17.46
C SER A 21 -3.82 -10.11 -16.13
N GLU A 22 -5.10 -9.81 -16.10
CA GLU A 22 -5.93 -10.09 -14.93
C GLU A 22 -5.90 -11.57 -14.56
N GLN A 23 -5.97 -12.46 -15.55
CA GLN A 23 -5.88 -13.90 -15.32
C GLN A 23 -4.50 -14.31 -14.76
N ALA A 24 -3.41 -13.75 -15.27
CA ALA A 24 -2.07 -14.02 -14.75
C ALA A 24 -1.93 -13.56 -13.30
N LEU A 25 -2.51 -12.42 -12.93
CA LEU A 25 -2.54 -11.95 -11.54
C LEU A 25 -3.33 -12.89 -10.64
N ILE A 26 -4.51 -13.35 -11.06
CA ILE A 26 -5.32 -14.32 -10.34
C ILE A 26 -4.53 -15.63 -10.13
N ASP A 27 -3.89 -16.14 -11.16
CA ASP A 27 -3.12 -17.38 -11.07
C ASP A 27 -1.88 -17.24 -10.16
N ALA A 28 -1.20 -16.09 -10.22
CA ALA A 28 -0.09 -15.79 -9.32
C ALA A 28 -0.55 -15.73 -7.86
N THR A 29 -1.66 -15.06 -7.59
CA THR A 29 -2.23 -14.98 -6.24
C THR A 29 -2.64 -16.36 -5.71
N ARG A 30 -3.22 -17.25 -6.56
CA ARG A 30 -3.49 -18.65 -6.19
C ARG A 30 -2.22 -19.40 -5.82
N VAL A 31 -1.14 -19.21 -6.58
CA VAL A 31 0.16 -19.85 -6.27
C VAL A 31 0.67 -19.37 -4.91
N VAL A 32 0.57 -18.08 -4.61
CA VAL A 32 0.97 -17.50 -3.33
C VAL A 32 0.19 -18.13 -2.17
N PHE A 33 -1.15 -18.23 -2.28
CA PHE A 33 -1.96 -18.89 -1.27
C PHE A 33 -1.60 -20.37 -1.13
N LYS A 34 -1.47 -21.08 -2.24
CA LYS A 34 -1.15 -22.53 -2.23
C LYS A 34 0.18 -22.81 -1.53
N ILE A 35 1.22 -22.01 -1.78
CA ILE A 35 2.52 -22.17 -1.10
C ILE A 35 2.39 -22.00 0.41
N GLN A 36 1.64 -21.00 0.87
CA GLN A 36 1.42 -20.74 2.29
C GLN A 36 0.58 -21.84 2.95
N GLU A 37 -0.49 -22.28 2.29
CA GLU A 37 -1.34 -23.37 2.76
C GLU A 37 -0.55 -24.69 2.87
N ASP A 38 0.27 -25.02 1.87
CA ASP A 38 1.12 -26.23 1.89
C ASP A 38 2.21 -26.17 2.96
N ALA A 39 2.67 -24.95 3.30
CA ALA A 39 3.60 -24.73 4.40
C ALA A 39 2.92 -24.76 5.79
N GLY A 40 1.60 -24.89 5.84
CA GLY A 40 0.84 -24.94 7.10
C GLY A 40 0.71 -23.59 7.80
N ILE A 41 0.70 -22.49 7.04
CA ILE A 41 0.45 -21.15 7.57
C ILE A 41 -1.00 -21.00 7.98
N ASP A 42 -1.27 -20.58 9.22
CA ASP A 42 -2.62 -20.47 9.80
C ASP A 42 -3.42 -19.30 9.23
N VAL A 43 -2.77 -18.15 8.98
CA VAL A 43 -3.39 -16.94 8.42
C VAL A 43 -2.57 -16.50 7.22
N VAL A 44 -3.10 -16.74 6.03
CA VAL A 44 -2.41 -16.46 4.76
C VAL A 44 -2.53 -15.00 4.33
N ALA A 45 -1.61 -14.54 3.49
CA ALA A 45 -1.65 -13.23 2.83
C ALA A 45 -1.72 -13.40 1.31
N ASP A 46 -2.34 -12.44 0.62
CA ASP A 46 -2.50 -12.43 -0.84
C ASP A 46 -1.20 -12.19 -1.62
N GLY A 47 -0.14 -11.82 -0.91
CA GLY A 47 1.17 -11.52 -1.50
C GLY A 47 1.28 -10.15 -2.14
N GLU A 48 0.22 -9.35 -2.11
CA GLU A 48 0.19 -7.94 -2.57
C GLU A 48 0.54 -7.77 -4.06
N LEU A 49 0.39 -8.82 -4.87
CA LEU A 49 0.81 -8.83 -6.28
C LEU A 49 0.00 -7.83 -7.13
N TYR A 50 -1.25 -7.53 -6.76
CA TYR A 50 -2.10 -6.55 -7.44
C TYR A 50 -1.59 -5.09 -7.32
N ARG A 51 -0.67 -4.83 -6.39
CA ARG A 51 -0.03 -3.52 -6.22
C ARG A 51 1.11 -3.26 -7.20
N PHE A 52 1.51 -4.27 -7.96
CA PHE A 52 2.55 -4.14 -8.96
C PHE A 52 1.99 -3.48 -10.23
N ASP A 53 2.60 -2.37 -10.64
CA ASP A 53 2.29 -1.71 -11.91
C ASP A 53 3.39 -2.01 -12.92
N ILE A 54 3.07 -2.89 -13.89
CA ILE A 54 4.04 -3.30 -14.91
C ILE A 54 4.42 -2.18 -15.87
N ASN A 55 3.53 -1.20 -16.07
CA ASN A 55 3.81 -0.06 -16.94
C ASN A 55 4.74 0.95 -16.25
N HIS A 56 4.83 0.87 -14.92
CA HIS A 56 5.66 1.73 -14.08
C HIS A 56 6.41 0.89 -13.03
N PRO A 57 7.39 0.06 -13.46
CA PRO A 57 8.07 -0.89 -12.58
C PRO A 57 8.93 -0.24 -11.50
N ASP A 58 9.16 1.06 -11.58
CA ASP A 58 9.81 1.88 -10.55
C ASP A 58 8.85 2.34 -9.43
N THR A 59 7.56 2.02 -9.53
CA THR A 59 6.58 2.35 -8.50
C THR A 59 6.71 1.44 -7.29
N ASN A 60 6.50 2.01 -6.11
CA ASN A 60 6.51 1.26 -4.86
C ASN A 60 5.07 0.86 -4.48
N GLY A 61 4.76 -0.44 -4.53
CA GLY A 61 3.44 -0.97 -4.21
C GLY A 61 2.98 -0.70 -2.78
N MET A 62 3.88 -0.52 -1.82
CA MET A 62 3.52 -0.10 -0.46
C MET A 62 3.05 1.35 -0.38
N ILE A 63 3.48 2.21 -1.29
CA ILE A 63 3.26 3.66 -1.20
C ILE A 63 2.37 4.12 -2.34
N ASP A 64 2.85 3.98 -3.57
CA ASP A 64 2.19 4.55 -4.75
C ASP A 64 0.78 3.99 -4.98
N TYR A 65 0.57 2.72 -4.64
CA TYR A 65 -0.75 2.06 -4.67
C TYR A 65 -1.79 2.77 -3.78
N PHE A 66 -1.37 3.21 -2.60
CA PHE A 66 -2.28 3.89 -1.65
C PHE A 66 -2.44 5.37 -1.94
N VAL A 67 -1.35 6.08 -2.29
CA VAL A 67 -1.41 7.56 -2.37
C VAL A 67 -1.85 8.09 -3.72
N ARG A 68 -1.54 7.41 -4.84
CA ARG A 68 -1.92 7.88 -6.18
C ARG A 68 -3.41 7.95 -6.43
N PRO A 69 -4.24 7.01 -5.91
CA PRO A 69 -5.69 7.08 -6.07
C PRO A 69 -6.37 8.16 -5.23
N LEU A 70 -5.72 8.67 -4.18
CA LEU A 70 -6.34 9.63 -3.26
C LEU A 70 -6.73 10.93 -3.99
N ALA A 71 -7.88 11.48 -3.61
CA ALA A 71 -8.32 12.77 -4.13
C ALA A 71 -7.33 13.88 -3.75
N ASN A 72 -7.14 14.82 -4.65
CA ASN A 72 -6.23 15.97 -4.50
C ASN A 72 -4.76 15.63 -4.29
N VAL A 73 -4.35 14.39 -4.63
CA VAL A 73 -2.96 13.99 -4.70
C VAL A 73 -2.52 13.93 -6.17
N ARG A 74 -1.66 14.83 -6.54
CA ARG A 74 -1.05 14.88 -7.88
C ARG A 74 0.19 13.98 -7.93
N SER A 75 0.22 13.02 -8.85
CA SER A 75 1.34 12.06 -8.99
C SER A 75 2.60 12.68 -9.63
N GLN A 76 2.45 13.75 -10.41
CA GLN A 76 3.58 14.43 -11.05
C GLN A 76 4.09 15.59 -10.18
N ALA A 77 5.35 15.49 -9.76
CA ALA A 77 6.05 16.55 -9.05
C ALA A 77 6.83 17.44 -10.03
N SER A 78 6.68 18.76 -9.91
CA SER A 78 7.49 19.73 -10.62
C SER A 78 8.92 19.81 -10.01
N ARG A 79 9.84 20.48 -10.72
CA ARG A 79 11.19 20.73 -10.17
C ARG A 79 11.16 21.50 -8.85
N SER A 80 10.22 22.44 -8.70
CA SER A 80 10.04 23.19 -7.46
C SER A 80 9.49 22.32 -6.33
N ASP A 81 8.58 21.37 -6.64
CA ASP A 81 8.07 20.43 -5.64
C ASP A 81 9.19 19.52 -5.13
N ILE A 82 10.02 18.99 -6.04
CA ILE A 82 11.18 18.17 -5.69
C ILE A 82 12.15 18.95 -4.80
N ALA A 83 12.42 20.21 -5.12
CA ALA A 83 13.30 21.07 -4.31
C ALA A 83 12.74 21.32 -2.91
N LYS A 84 11.41 21.56 -2.78
CA LYS A 84 10.74 21.68 -1.49
C LYS A 84 10.84 20.38 -0.68
N PHE A 85 10.55 19.24 -1.32
CA PHE A 85 10.59 17.92 -0.68
C PHE A 85 11.98 17.60 -0.13
N HIS A 86 13.05 17.95 -0.85
CA HIS A 86 14.42 17.78 -0.36
C HIS A 86 14.82 18.78 0.73
N GLY A 87 14.18 19.94 0.78
CA GLY A 87 14.37 20.93 1.84
C GLY A 87 13.81 20.44 3.19
N ASP A 88 12.76 19.68 3.14
CA ASP A 88 12.17 18.97 4.28
C ASP A 88 12.85 17.59 4.46
N ARG A 89 13.94 17.54 5.22
CA ARG A 89 14.88 16.40 5.35
C ARG A 89 14.26 15.09 5.89
N GLN A 90 12.94 14.96 5.90
CA GLN A 90 12.24 13.88 6.59
C GLN A 90 12.19 12.55 5.81
N MET A 91 12.56 12.55 4.51
CA MET A 91 12.59 11.33 3.68
C MET A 91 13.86 11.25 2.84
N ALA A 92 14.98 10.98 3.50
CA ALA A 92 16.29 10.89 2.84
C ALA A 92 16.44 9.77 1.80
N PHE A 93 15.56 8.77 1.81
CA PHE A 93 15.64 7.62 0.91
C PHE A 93 14.85 7.76 -0.40
N ARG A 94 14.07 8.85 -0.57
CA ARG A 94 13.31 9.09 -1.81
C ARG A 94 13.89 10.27 -2.59
N ALA A 95 14.11 10.05 -3.88
CA ALA A 95 14.56 11.10 -4.79
C ALA A 95 13.47 12.12 -5.18
N LYS A 96 12.19 11.76 -4.98
CA LYS A 96 11.02 12.61 -5.26
C LYS A 96 9.85 12.20 -4.37
N PRO A 97 8.88 13.10 -4.09
CA PRO A 97 7.67 12.70 -3.37
C PRO A 97 6.87 11.67 -4.17
N ALA A 98 6.13 10.81 -3.46
CA ALA A 98 5.20 9.87 -4.07
C ALA A 98 4.00 10.56 -4.72
N GLY A 99 3.66 11.73 -4.19
CA GLY A 99 2.65 12.63 -4.71
C GLY A 99 2.72 13.99 -4.04
N VAL A 100 1.99 14.95 -4.57
CA VAL A 100 1.87 16.31 -4.05
C VAL A 100 0.43 16.55 -3.64
N VAL A 101 0.21 16.90 -2.39
CA VAL A 101 -1.10 17.19 -1.81
C VAL A 101 -1.44 18.66 -2.07
N ASP A 102 -2.35 18.90 -3.00
CA ASP A 102 -2.76 20.25 -3.40
C ASP A 102 -4.16 20.65 -2.87
N GLY A 103 -4.79 19.80 -2.05
CA GLY A 103 -6.11 20.03 -1.47
C GLY A 103 -6.46 18.99 -0.41
N PRO A 104 -7.68 19.02 0.17
CA PRO A 104 -8.09 18.07 1.19
C PRO A 104 -8.08 16.63 0.66
N ILE A 105 -7.47 15.72 1.43
CA ILE A 105 -7.43 14.29 1.11
C ILE A 105 -8.86 13.71 1.15
N GLY A 106 -9.14 12.83 0.19
CA GLY A 106 -10.33 12.01 0.13
C GLY A 106 -10.01 10.68 -0.55
N GLU A 107 -10.94 9.75 -0.56
CA GLU A 107 -10.72 8.39 -1.08
C GLU A 107 -10.39 8.35 -2.58
N GLY A 108 -10.88 9.32 -3.35
CA GLY A 108 -10.64 9.39 -4.78
C GLY A 108 -11.11 8.13 -5.52
N THR A 109 -10.15 7.36 -6.08
CA THR A 109 -10.41 6.08 -6.74
C THR A 109 -9.84 4.89 -5.97
N LEU A 110 -9.36 5.07 -4.73
CA LEU A 110 -8.90 3.99 -3.88
C LEU A 110 -10.07 3.05 -3.56
N ASN A 111 -9.90 1.76 -3.80
CA ASN A 111 -10.94 0.76 -3.56
C ASN A 111 -10.32 -0.55 -3.05
N LEU A 112 -10.05 -0.60 -1.75
CA LEU A 112 -9.47 -1.77 -1.10
C LEU A 112 -10.45 -2.95 -1.09
N ALA A 113 -11.75 -2.68 -1.07
CA ALA A 113 -12.78 -3.73 -1.08
C ALA A 113 -12.70 -4.57 -2.36
N THR A 114 -12.52 -3.94 -3.53
CA THR A 114 -12.38 -4.68 -4.79
C THR A 114 -11.16 -5.62 -4.78
N ASP A 115 -10.01 -5.17 -4.29
CA ASP A 115 -8.80 -6.00 -4.27
C ASP A 115 -8.88 -7.09 -3.19
N TYR A 116 -9.49 -6.78 -2.04
CA TYR A 116 -9.78 -7.78 -1.01
C TYR A 116 -10.68 -8.90 -1.54
N GLU A 117 -11.80 -8.56 -2.19
CA GLU A 117 -12.74 -9.56 -2.72
C GLU A 117 -12.10 -10.41 -3.83
N ARG A 118 -11.29 -9.82 -4.70
CA ARG A 118 -10.52 -10.56 -5.72
C ARG A 118 -9.61 -11.62 -5.10
N ALA A 119 -8.94 -11.29 -4.01
CA ALA A 119 -8.07 -12.21 -3.30
C ALA A 119 -8.89 -13.23 -2.49
N ARG A 120 -9.90 -12.78 -1.76
CA ARG A 120 -10.68 -13.60 -0.81
C ARG A 120 -11.36 -14.80 -1.45
N VAL A 121 -11.83 -14.70 -2.69
CA VAL A 121 -12.47 -15.81 -3.42
C VAL A 121 -11.50 -16.90 -3.87
N LEU A 122 -10.19 -16.67 -3.78
CA LEU A 122 -9.15 -17.58 -4.25
C LEU A 122 -8.65 -18.55 -3.17
N THR A 123 -9.01 -18.33 -1.89
CA THR A 123 -8.65 -19.23 -0.78
C THR A 123 -9.83 -19.49 0.14
N LYS A 124 -9.79 -20.62 0.85
CA LYS A 124 -10.71 -20.95 1.95
C LYS A 124 -10.05 -20.77 3.32
N ALA A 125 -8.75 -20.53 3.35
CA ALA A 125 -8.00 -20.31 4.58
C ALA A 125 -8.38 -18.97 5.25
N ALA A 126 -8.08 -18.83 6.52
CA ALA A 126 -8.12 -17.55 7.19
C ALA A 126 -7.13 -16.61 6.49
N MET A 127 -7.59 -15.41 6.11
CA MET A 127 -6.80 -14.46 5.34
C MET A 127 -6.64 -13.16 6.09
N LYS A 128 -5.45 -12.58 6.05
CA LYS A 128 -5.23 -11.19 6.45
C LYS A 128 -5.16 -10.28 5.23
N PHE A 129 -5.50 -9.03 5.44
CA PHE A 129 -5.32 -7.97 4.46
C PHE A 129 -4.35 -6.91 5.02
N THR A 130 -3.35 -6.52 4.22
CA THR A 130 -2.31 -5.59 4.65
C THR A 130 -2.58 -4.20 4.10
N VAL A 131 -2.41 -3.18 4.94
CA VAL A 131 -2.53 -1.75 4.57
C VAL A 131 -1.26 -1.05 5.02
N THR A 132 -0.72 -0.17 4.20
CA THR A 132 0.35 0.72 4.64
C THR A 132 -0.23 1.80 5.53
N GLY A 133 0.41 2.04 6.66
CA GLY A 133 -0.10 2.97 7.66
C GLY A 133 0.02 4.44 7.27
N PRO A 134 -0.85 5.29 7.83
CA PRO A 134 -0.96 6.70 7.43
C PRO A 134 0.28 7.52 7.74
N HIS A 135 1.03 7.21 8.80
CA HIS A 135 2.27 7.89 9.12
C HIS A 135 3.33 7.66 8.02
N MET A 136 3.54 6.39 7.61
CA MET A 136 4.43 6.06 6.49
C MET A 136 4.01 6.79 5.21
N LEU A 137 2.73 6.79 4.88
CA LEU A 137 2.20 7.43 3.67
C LEU A 137 2.38 8.95 3.72
N SER A 138 2.04 9.61 4.82
CA SER A 138 2.19 11.06 4.97
C SER A 138 3.62 11.53 4.77
N LYS A 139 4.61 10.77 5.27
CA LYS A 139 6.05 11.08 5.10
C LYS A 139 6.51 11.02 3.65
N THR A 140 5.84 10.27 2.79
CA THR A 140 6.22 10.13 1.37
C THR A 140 5.64 11.22 0.47
N LEU A 141 4.72 12.02 0.98
CA LEU A 141 4.02 13.08 0.25
C LEU A 141 4.67 14.44 0.47
N LEU A 142 4.59 15.31 -0.53
CA LEU A 142 4.81 16.73 -0.35
C LEU A 142 3.47 17.38 -0.03
N ASP A 143 3.36 17.96 1.15
CA ASP A 143 2.17 18.69 1.58
C ASP A 143 2.24 20.17 1.17
N ASN A 144 1.29 20.60 0.34
CA ASN A 144 1.07 22.01 -0.01
C ASN A 144 -0.26 22.55 0.58
N HIS A 145 -1.01 21.74 1.33
CA HIS A 145 -2.36 22.09 1.76
C HIS A 145 -2.52 22.21 3.28
N TYR A 146 -2.14 21.17 4.03
CA TYR A 146 -2.37 21.14 5.48
C TYR A 146 -1.36 21.97 6.26
N GLY A 147 -0.11 21.98 5.83
CA GLY A 147 0.98 22.68 6.53
C GLY A 147 1.33 22.07 7.89
N ASP A 148 0.73 20.93 8.22
CA ASP A 148 0.94 20.16 9.43
C ASP A 148 0.86 18.65 9.11
N ARG A 149 1.91 17.91 9.45
CA ARG A 149 1.97 16.48 9.17
C ARG A 149 0.93 15.69 9.93
N ALA A 150 0.64 16.04 11.18
CA ALA A 150 -0.38 15.35 11.96
C ALA A 150 -1.74 15.46 11.26
N ALA A 151 -2.13 16.65 10.82
CA ALA A 151 -3.38 16.86 10.09
C ALA A 151 -3.44 16.09 8.77
N LEU A 152 -2.32 16.00 8.01
CA LEU A 152 -2.23 15.18 6.80
C LEU A 152 -2.34 13.68 7.14
N CYS A 153 -1.67 13.24 8.19
CA CYS A 153 -1.71 11.86 8.67
C CYS A 153 -3.14 11.45 9.07
N ASP A 154 -3.83 12.29 9.83
CA ASP A 154 -5.20 12.07 10.27
C ASP A 154 -6.15 11.98 9.07
N ALA A 155 -6.01 12.86 8.08
CA ALA A 155 -6.84 12.83 6.87
C ALA A 155 -6.64 11.54 6.06
N ILE A 156 -5.40 11.02 5.97
CA ILE A 156 -5.11 9.73 5.34
C ILE A 156 -5.69 8.59 6.17
N ALA A 157 -5.56 8.66 7.51
CA ALA A 157 -6.08 7.66 8.43
C ALA A 157 -7.60 7.52 8.31
N ASP A 158 -8.32 8.63 8.19
CA ASP A 158 -9.77 8.64 8.01
C ASP A 158 -10.18 7.92 6.73
N VAL A 159 -9.50 8.17 5.61
CA VAL A 159 -9.76 7.47 4.35
C VAL A 159 -9.48 5.98 4.47
N LEU A 160 -8.33 5.61 5.03
CA LEU A 160 -7.98 4.20 5.20
C LEU A 160 -8.96 3.47 6.13
N ALA A 161 -9.40 4.14 7.21
CA ALA A 161 -10.38 3.58 8.14
C ALA A 161 -11.73 3.31 7.45
N GLN A 162 -12.20 4.24 6.59
CA GLN A 162 -13.41 4.05 5.78
C GLN A 162 -13.27 2.85 4.83
N GLN A 163 -12.17 2.76 4.10
CA GLN A 163 -11.89 1.65 3.18
C GLN A 163 -11.79 0.30 3.91
N VAL A 164 -11.14 0.26 5.07
CA VAL A 164 -11.01 -0.96 5.89
C VAL A 164 -12.34 -1.39 6.50
N ALA A 165 -13.24 -0.45 6.79
CA ALA A 165 -14.58 -0.76 7.31
C ALA A 165 -15.45 -1.54 6.31
N GLU A 166 -15.10 -1.55 5.03
CA GLU A 166 -15.81 -2.26 3.97
C GLU A 166 -15.29 -3.69 3.73
N ILE A 167 -14.20 -4.09 4.38
CA ILE A 167 -13.58 -5.42 4.23
C ILE A 167 -13.66 -6.21 5.52
N TYR A 168 -13.70 -7.55 5.41
CA TYR A 168 -13.88 -8.44 6.57
C TYR A 168 -12.86 -9.59 6.59
N PRO A 169 -11.54 -9.31 6.59
CA PRO A 169 -10.52 -10.35 6.74
C PRO A 169 -10.47 -10.87 8.18
N GLU A 170 -9.82 -12.01 8.39
CA GLU A 170 -9.54 -12.51 9.75
C GLU A 170 -8.65 -11.53 10.54
N VAL A 171 -7.73 -10.86 9.86
CA VAL A 171 -6.81 -9.87 10.42
C VAL A 171 -6.59 -8.73 9.42
N VAL A 172 -6.64 -7.49 9.88
CA VAL A 172 -6.06 -6.34 9.19
C VAL A 172 -4.66 -6.10 9.76
N GLN A 173 -3.65 -6.09 8.90
CA GLN A 173 -2.29 -5.71 9.26
C GLN A 173 -2.02 -4.27 8.79
N ILE A 174 -1.57 -3.41 9.70
CA ILE A 174 -1.15 -2.05 9.38
C ILE A 174 0.37 -1.99 9.45
N ASP A 175 1.01 -1.66 8.32
CA ASP A 175 2.47 -1.60 8.19
C ASP A 175 2.97 -0.16 8.35
N GLU A 176 3.65 0.11 9.45
CA GLU A 176 4.32 1.37 9.76
C GLU A 176 5.84 1.15 9.83
N ALA A 177 6.46 1.01 8.66
CA ALA A 177 7.86 0.60 8.54
C ALA A 177 8.87 1.63 9.08
N ASN A 178 8.50 2.90 9.21
CA ASN A 178 9.41 3.96 9.63
C ASN A 178 9.47 4.17 11.16
N ILE A 179 8.44 3.79 11.90
CA ILE A 179 8.38 4.01 13.37
C ILE A 179 9.58 3.42 14.11
N PRO A 180 10.06 2.18 13.80
CA PRO A 180 11.19 1.60 14.52
C PRO A 180 12.50 2.37 14.37
N GLY A 181 12.68 3.11 13.27
CA GLY A 181 13.88 3.92 13.02
C GLY A 181 13.76 5.38 13.48
N HIS A 182 12.54 5.82 13.81
CA HIS A 182 12.21 7.21 14.16
C HIS A 182 11.19 7.25 15.29
N PRO A 183 11.54 6.79 16.50
CA PRO A 183 10.61 6.72 17.62
C PRO A 183 10.18 8.10 18.16
N GLU A 184 10.81 9.17 17.69
CA GLU A 184 10.50 10.56 18.01
C GLU A 184 9.39 11.18 17.15
N ASP A 185 8.95 10.50 16.11
CA ASP A 185 7.92 10.99 15.17
C ASP A 185 6.49 10.81 15.68
#